data_47a7048b2a42c5a0efca2c3bd6e421ae
#
_entry.id   47a7048b2a42c5a0efca2c3bd6e421ae
#
_cell.length_a   1.000
_cell.length_b   1.000
_cell.length_c   1.000
_cell.angle_alpha   90.00
_cell.angle_beta   90.00
_cell.angle_gamma   90.00
#
_symmetry.space_group_name_H-M   'P 1'
#
loop_
_entity.id
_entity.type
_entity.pdbx_description
1 polymer ?
#
loop_
_entity_poly.entity_id
_entity_poly.type
_entity_poly.pdbx_seq_one_letter_code
_entity_poly.pdbx_strand_id
1 'polypeptide(L)'
;MTPENEIKVDPPAAERVGRELSRWFGNSDFATRPKPAELHRDSGRHVDWARVLPFLLMHVACLAVIWVGFSWVALAVTLVLYVVRMFAITGFYHRYFSHRTFKTSRAGQFIFGLMGASAVQRGPIWWAAHHRHHHVHSDKPDDVHSPVQHGFFWSHMGWFMSHKHFAADLSRVKDLLKYPELRFLDRFDIAIPTLLGAGVFLLGVLLKHVAPGLGTSGWQMLVWGFFISTVAVYHGTYTINSLSHVFGRQRYKTGDASRNNVWLAIITLGEGWHNNHHHYPASVRQGFYWWEFDITFYLLKLMSFCGLIWDLKPVPAAVREGAGKRL
;
A
#
# COMPACT_ATOMS: atom_id res chain seq x y z
N MET A 1 -40.50 9.92 -32.75
CA MET A 1 -39.08 9.70 -33.08
C MET A 1 -38.45 8.96 -31.92
N THR A 2 -38.28 7.68 -32.06
CA THR A 2 -37.60 6.82 -31.09
C THR A 2 -36.08 7.03 -31.21
N PRO A 3 -35.30 7.18 -30.12
CA PRO A 3 -33.88 7.29 -30.23
C PRO A 3 -33.30 5.94 -30.71
N GLU A 4 -32.56 5.99 -31.81
CA GLU A 4 -31.81 4.87 -32.37
C GLU A 4 -30.90 4.28 -31.27
N ASN A 5 -31.10 2.99 -31.00
CA ASN A 5 -30.14 2.17 -30.24
C ASN A 5 -28.88 2.03 -31.10
N GLU A 6 -27.90 2.90 -30.89
CA GLU A 6 -26.54 2.64 -31.39
C GLU A 6 -26.03 1.32 -30.80
N ILE A 7 -25.98 0.30 -31.63
CA ILE A 7 -25.30 -0.96 -31.33
C ILE A 7 -23.82 -0.62 -31.16
N LYS A 8 -23.35 -0.50 -29.94
CA LYS A 8 -21.92 -0.37 -29.66
C LYS A 8 -21.25 -1.67 -30.08
N VAL A 9 -20.65 -1.67 -31.23
CA VAL A 9 -19.81 -2.77 -31.72
C VAL A 9 -18.60 -2.84 -30.80
N ASP A 10 -18.41 -4.00 -30.17
CA ASP A 10 -17.20 -4.23 -29.35
C ASP A 10 -15.95 -4.11 -30.23
N PRO A 11 -14.93 -3.37 -29.79
CA PRO A 11 -13.72 -3.20 -30.57
C PRO A 11 -13.01 -4.52 -30.80
N PRO A 12 -12.25 -4.67 -31.91
CA PRO A 12 -11.47 -5.86 -32.22
C PRO A 12 -10.60 -6.32 -31.04
N ALA A 13 -10.39 -7.61 -30.88
CA ALA A 13 -9.64 -8.19 -29.78
C ALA A 13 -8.23 -7.57 -29.61
N ALA A 14 -7.53 -7.30 -30.71
CA ALA A 14 -6.20 -6.65 -30.71
C ALA A 14 -6.24 -5.23 -30.12
N GLU A 15 -7.30 -4.46 -30.42
CA GLU A 15 -7.47 -3.11 -29.89
C GLU A 15 -7.84 -3.13 -28.39
N ARG A 16 -8.59 -4.14 -27.95
CA ARG A 16 -8.84 -4.38 -26.52
C ARG A 16 -7.54 -4.69 -25.77
N VAL A 17 -6.74 -5.61 -26.27
CA VAL A 17 -5.42 -5.97 -25.69
C VAL A 17 -4.49 -4.75 -25.66
N GLY A 18 -4.39 -3.97 -26.75
CA GLY A 18 -3.59 -2.76 -26.79
C GLY A 18 -4.02 -1.73 -25.75
N ARG A 19 -5.33 -1.54 -25.52
CA ARG A 19 -5.86 -0.66 -24.48
C ARG A 19 -5.54 -1.18 -23.08
N GLU A 20 -5.67 -2.47 -22.81
CA GLU A 20 -5.34 -3.06 -21.51
C GLU A 20 -3.84 -2.91 -21.21
N LEU A 21 -2.98 -3.17 -22.18
CA LEU A 21 -1.53 -2.99 -22.03
C LEU A 21 -1.16 -1.51 -21.78
N SER A 22 -1.83 -0.55 -22.44
CA SER A 22 -1.58 0.88 -22.22
C SER A 22 -1.88 1.34 -20.79
N ARG A 23 -2.81 0.64 -20.10
CA ARG A 23 -3.15 0.89 -18.68
C ARG A 23 -2.03 0.52 -17.71
N TRP A 24 -1.08 -0.35 -18.12
CA TRP A 24 0.11 -0.64 -17.30
C TRP A 24 1.05 0.54 -17.22
N PHE A 25 1.09 1.38 -18.26
CA PHE A 25 1.99 2.54 -18.35
C PHE A 25 1.33 3.86 -17.95
N GLY A 26 0.01 3.90 -17.97
CA GLY A 26 -0.73 5.08 -17.59
C GLY A 26 -2.11 4.74 -17.04
N ASN A 27 -2.27 4.83 -15.72
CA ASN A 27 -3.52 4.55 -15.03
C ASN A 27 -4.49 5.74 -15.17
N SER A 28 -5.16 5.85 -16.34
CA SER A 28 -6.20 6.88 -16.54
C SER A 28 -7.45 6.64 -15.72
N ASP A 29 -7.70 5.39 -15.34
CA ASP A 29 -8.92 4.94 -14.67
C ASP A 29 -8.94 5.28 -13.17
N PHE A 30 -7.82 5.74 -12.58
CA PHE A 30 -7.84 6.18 -11.19
C PHE A 30 -8.86 7.31 -10.96
N ALA A 31 -9.17 8.10 -12.00
CA ALA A 31 -10.08 9.23 -11.98
C ALA A 31 -11.50 8.91 -12.50
N THR A 32 -11.71 7.73 -13.09
CA THR A 32 -13.02 7.33 -13.63
C THR A 32 -13.87 6.71 -12.50
N ARG A 33 -14.93 7.43 -12.09
CA ARG A 33 -15.95 6.81 -11.24
C ARG A 33 -16.62 5.69 -12.03
N PRO A 34 -16.66 4.45 -11.51
CA PRO A 34 -17.59 3.47 -12.04
C PRO A 34 -18.99 4.06 -11.96
N LYS A 35 -19.76 4.00 -13.04
CA LYS A 35 -21.16 4.45 -13.01
C LYS A 35 -21.90 3.61 -11.97
N PRO A 36 -22.83 4.21 -11.16
CA PRO A 36 -23.59 3.46 -10.17
C PRO A 36 -24.25 2.17 -10.71
N ALA A 37 -24.68 2.18 -11.97
CA ALA A 37 -25.27 1.02 -12.64
C ALA A 37 -24.26 -0.12 -12.94
N GLU A 38 -22.97 0.17 -13.05
CA GLU A 38 -21.93 -0.83 -13.25
C GLU A 38 -21.52 -1.49 -11.93
N LEU A 39 -21.63 -0.74 -10.82
CA LEU A 39 -21.37 -1.23 -9.46
C LEU A 39 -22.41 -2.28 -9.00
N HIS A 40 -23.63 -2.24 -9.52
CA HIS A 40 -24.69 -3.17 -9.12
C HIS A 40 -24.82 -4.41 -10.01
N ARG A 41 -24.26 -4.42 -11.22
CA ARG A 41 -24.40 -5.54 -12.18
C ARG A 41 -23.36 -6.64 -12.00
N ASP A 42 -22.21 -6.35 -11.39
CA ASP A 42 -21.15 -7.33 -11.20
C ASP A 42 -21.06 -7.73 -9.73
N SER A 43 -21.06 -9.01 -9.43
CA SER A 43 -20.80 -9.55 -8.08
C SER A 43 -19.43 -9.15 -7.52
N GLY A 44 -18.64 -8.40 -8.29
CA GLY A 44 -17.39 -7.76 -7.89
C GLY A 44 -16.20 -8.68 -7.64
N ARG A 45 -16.36 -9.99 -7.91
CA ARG A 45 -15.32 -11.00 -7.63
C ARG A 45 -14.56 -11.49 -8.87
N HIS A 46 -14.86 -10.94 -10.05
CA HIS A 46 -14.12 -11.30 -11.27
C HIS A 46 -12.74 -10.67 -11.27
N VAL A 47 -11.71 -11.52 -11.40
CA VAL A 47 -10.31 -11.09 -11.49
C VAL A 47 -10.06 -10.45 -12.85
N ASP A 48 -9.47 -9.26 -12.85
CA ASP A 48 -8.97 -8.60 -14.05
C ASP A 48 -7.56 -9.11 -14.39
N TRP A 49 -7.50 -10.23 -15.08
CA TRP A 49 -6.25 -10.93 -15.39
C TRP A 49 -5.23 -10.05 -16.11
N ALA A 50 -5.66 -9.16 -17.00
CA ALA A 50 -4.75 -8.28 -17.72
C ALA A 50 -4.03 -7.32 -16.75
N ARG A 51 -4.77 -6.72 -15.81
CA ARG A 51 -4.19 -5.79 -14.82
C ARG A 51 -3.42 -6.47 -13.70
N VAL A 52 -3.79 -7.71 -13.39
CA VAL A 52 -3.16 -8.50 -12.32
C VAL A 52 -1.87 -9.16 -12.78
N LEU A 53 -1.67 -9.33 -14.09
CA LEU A 53 -0.48 -9.97 -14.64
C LEU A 53 0.85 -9.40 -14.11
N PRO A 54 1.08 -8.07 -14.04
CA PRO A 54 2.31 -7.54 -13.45
C PRO A 54 2.52 -7.96 -11.99
N PHE A 55 1.45 -8.00 -11.19
CA PHE A 55 1.51 -8.49 -9.81
C PHE A 55 1.91 -9.97 -9.73
N LEU A 56 1.36 -10.82 -10.58
CA LEU A 56 1.73 -12.23 -10.65
C LEU A 56 3.18 -12.41 -11.13
N LEU A 57 3.60 -11.63 -12.14
CA LEU A 57 4.97 -11.65 -12.65
C LEU A 57 5.99 -11.26 -11.59
N MET A 58 5.66 -10.34 -10.68
CA MET A 58 6.52 -10.00 -9.53
C MET A 58 6.79 -11.23 -8.66
N HIS A 59 5.77 -12.07 -8.40
CA HIS A 59 5.93 -13.31 -7.62
C HIS A 59 6.74 -14.35 -8.37
N VAL A 60 6.43 -14.55 -9.65
CA VAL A 60 7.17 -15.50 -10.50
C VAL A 60 8.63 -15.09 -10.65
N ALA A 61 8.93 -13.79 -10.76
CA ALA A 61 10.29 -13.29 -10.84
C ALA A 61 11.14 -13.58 -9.60
N CYS A 62 10.52 -13.79 -8.43
CA CYS A 62 11.25 -14.23 -7.23
C CYS A 62 11.88 -15.61 -7.42
N LEU A 63 11.32 -16.49 -8.27
CA LEU A 63 11.89 -17.81 -8.55
C LEU A 63 13.25 -17.71 -9.27
N ALA A 64 13.57 -16.57 -9.88
CA ALA A 64 14.87 -16.33 -10.47
C ALA A 64 16.03 -16.40 -9.46
N VAL A 65 15.73 -16.40 -8.15
CA VAL A 65 16.72 -16.64 -7.09
C VAL A 65 17.47 -17.97 -7.27
N ILE A 66 16.82 -18.97 -7.89
CA ILE A 66 17.41 -20.29 -8.18
C ILE A 66 18.61 -20.15 -9.14
N TRP A 67 18.54 -19.21 -10.08
CA TRP A 67 19.57 -19.00 -11.11
C TRP A 67 20.61 -17.96 -10.70
N VAL A 68 20.19 -16.87 -10.05
CA VAL A 68 21.15 -15.82 -9.64
C VAL A 68 21.93 -16.18 -8.39
N GLY A 69 21.44 -17.14 -7.60
CA GLY A 69 22.07 -17.59 -6.36
C GLY A 69 22.02 -16.56 -5.23
N PHE A 70 22.79 -16.81 -4.19
CA PHE A 70 22.82 -16.02 -2.95
C PHE A 70 23.94 -14.97 -2.97
N SER A 71 23.67 -13.80 -2.37
CA SER A 71 24.65 -12.75 -2.10
C SER A 71 24.31 -12.04 -0.78
N TRP A 72 25.26 -11.92 0.14
CA TRP A 72 25.07 -11.20 1.40
C TRP A 72 24.73 -9.71 1.18
N VAL A 73 25.35 -9.10 0.18
CA VAL A 73 25.07 -7.69 -0.20
C VAL A 73 23.66 -7.56 -0.72
N ALA A 74 23.21 -8.46 -1.60
CA ALA A 74 21.86 -8.44 -2.13
C ALA A 74 20.81 -8.68 -1.02
N LEU A 75 21.09 -9.58 -0.06
CA LEU A 75 20.24 -9.77 1.12
C LEU A 75 20.18 -8.50 1.99
N ALA A 76 21.32 -7.87 2.26
CA ALA A 76 21.38 -6.62 3.03
C ALA A 76 20.53 -5.52 2.36
N VAL A 77 20.66 -5.35 1.03
CA VAL A 77 19.83 -4.40 0.25
C VAL A 77 18.35 -4.77 0.31
N THR A 78 18.01 -6.07 0.25
CA THR A 78 16.63 -6.55 0.42
C THR A 78 16.03 -6.09 1.75
N LEU A 79 16.76 -6.30 2.84
CA LEU A 79 16.31 -5.91 4.20
C LEU A 79 16.17 -4.39 4.34
N VAL A 80 17.15 -3.64 3.85
CA VAL A 80 17.09 -2.16 3.85
C VAL A 80 15.89 -1.66 3.04
N LEU A 81 15.70 -2.16 1.82
CA LEU A 81 14.59 -1.76 0.97
C LEU A 81 13.23 -2.22 1.52
N TYR A 82 13.18 -3.37 2.21
CA TYR A 82 11.98 -3.76 2.94
C TYR A 82 11.63 -2.74 4.01
N VAL A 83 12.56 -2.41 4.89
CA VAL A 83 12.33 -1.47 6.00
C VAL A 83 11.98 -0.07 5.49
N VAL A 84 12.72 0.46 4.52
CA VAL A 84 12.49 1.79 3.95
C VAL A 84 11.11 1.88 3.30
N ARG A 85 10.72 0.88 2.51
CA ARG A 85 9.42 0.87 1.82
C ARG A 85 8.26 0.55 2.74
N MET A 86 8.47 -0.33 3.73
CA MET A 86 7.46 -0.55 4.78
C MET A 86 7.24 0.74 5.56
N PHE A 87 8.31 1.46 5.94
CA PHE A 87 8.18 2.78 6.57
C PHE A 87 7.46 3.79 5.67
N ALA A 88 7.71 3.78 4.36
CA ALA A 88 7.02 4.68 3.43
C ALA A 88 5.51 4.39 3.35
N ILE A 89 5.11 3.12 3.39
CA ILE A 89 3.68 2.75 3.48
C ILE A 89 3.11 3.19 4.83
N THR A 90 3.73 2.81 5.93
CA THR A 90 3.18 3.01 7.27
C THR A 90 3.22 4.47 7.72
N GLY A 91 4.34 5.17 7.49
CA GLY A 91 4.53 6.56 7.85
C GLY A 91 3.85 7.53 6.89
N PHE A 92 3.99 7.30 5.58
CA PHE A 92 3.57 8.29 4.60
C PHE A 92 2.21 7.97 3.99
N TYR A 93 2.01 6.79 3.38
CA TYR A 93 0.72 6.45 2.78
C TYR A 93 -0.37 6.37 3.83
N HIS A 94 -0.11 5.68 4.93
CA HIS A 94 -1.07 5.46 5.98
C HIS A 94 -1.22 6.68 6.90
N ARG A 95 -0.20 7.04 7.69
CA ARG A 95 -0.34 8.08 8.73
C ARG A 95 -0.41 9.50 8.17
N TYR A 96 0.26 9.79 7.03
CA TYR A 96 0.22 11.13 6.45
C TYR A 96 -0.91 11.28 5.42
N PHE A 97 -0.90 10.54 4.30
CA PHE A 97 -1.88 10.76 3.23
C PHE A 97 -3.29 10.34 3.63
N SER A 98 -3.46 9.24 4.38
CA SER A 98 -4.78 8.77 4.78
C SER A 98 -5.32 9.51 6.00
N HIS A 99 -4.55 9.61 7.10
CA HIS A 99 -5.04 10.08 8.39
C HIS A 99 -4.63 11.50 8.77
N ARG A 100 -3.71 12.14 8.05
CA ARG A 100 -3.25 13.50 8.35
C ARG A 100 -2.77 13.66 9.80
N THR A 101 -2.00 12.71 10.31
CA THR A 101 -1.56 12.68 11.70
C THR A 101 -0.41 13.63 12.01
N PHE A 102 0.21 14.23 11.00
CA PHE A 102 1.25 15.24 11.08
C PHE A 102 1.26 16.12 9.83
N LYS A 103 2.10 17.15 9.80
CA LYS A 103 2.27 18.07 8.67
C LYS A 103 3.68 17.99 8.10
N THR A 104 3.83 18.39 6.84
CA THR A 104 5.11 18.56 6.14
C THR A 104 4.97 19.65 5.07
N SER A 105 6.09 20.06 4.48
CA SER A 105 6.12 20.97 3.32
C SER A 105 5.56 20.28 2.06
N ARG A 106 5.22 21.07 1.03
CA ARG A 106 4.78 20.52 -0.27
C ARG A 106 5.86 19.65 -0.92
N ALA A 107 7.13 20.05 -0.81
CA ALA A 107 8.25 19.24 -1.28
C ALA A 107 8.36 17.93 -0.50
N GLY A 108 8.25 17.97 0.84
CA GLY A 108 8.20 16.78 1.68
C GLY A 108 7.04 15.86 1.31
N GLN A 109 5.85 16.41 1.08
CA GLN A 109 4.69 15.65 0.61
C GLN A 109 4.98 14.89 -0.70
N PHE A 110 5.64 15.55 -1.67
CA PHE A 110 6.00 14.91 -2.94
C PHE A 110 7.01 13.77 -2.73
N ILE A 111 8.06 14.02 -1.92
CA ILE A 111 9.06 12.98 -1.56
C ILE A 111 8.37 11.79 -0.89
N PHE A 112 7.42 12.02 0.02
CA PHE A 112 6.66 10.95 0.67
C PHE A 112 5.81 10.15 -0.32
N GLY A 113 5.22 10.84 -1.30
CA GLY A 113 4.52 10.19 -2.41
C GLY A 113 5.43 9.30 -3.25
N LEU A 114 6.63 9.79 -3.61
CA LEU A 114 7.66 9.02 -4.34
C LEU A 114 8.10 7.78 -3.54
N MET A 115 8.41 7.96 -2.26
CA MET A 115 8.85 6.85 -1.40
C MET A 115 7.75 5.79 -1.26
N GLY A 116 6.50 6.19 -1.05
CA GLY A 116 5.37 5.27 -0.99
C GLY A 116 5.13 4.54 -2.32
N ALA A 117 5.21 5.23 -3.46
CA ALA A 117 5.09 4.62 -4.79
C ALA A 117 6.17 3.55 -5.06
N SER A 118 7.36 3.69 -4.45
CA SER A 118 8.43 2.68 -4.54
C SER A 118 8.04 1.32 -3.95
N ALA A 119 7.01 1.26 -3.09
CA ALA A 119 6.50 0.01 -2.52
C ALA A 119 5.60 -0.78 -3.50
N VAL A 120 5.37 -0.26 -4.70
CA VAL A 120 4.60 -0.91 -5.79
C VAL A 120 3.15 -1.23 -5.38
N GLN A 121 2.56 -0.35 -4.56
CA GLN A 121 1.17 -0.45 -4.08
C GLN A 121 0.30 0.70 -4.60
N ARG A 122 0.45 1.06 -5.86
CA ARG A 122 -0.23 2.17 -6.53
C ARG A 122 0.24 3.54 -6.04
N GLY A 123 -0.49 4.60 -6.45
CA GLY A 123 -0.19 5.97 -6.03
C GLY A 123 -0.82 6.36 -4.70
N PRO A 124 -0.40 7.53 -4.13
CA PRO A 124 -0.83 7.97 -2.81
C PRO A 124 -2.33 8.33 -2.73
N ILE A 125 -2.94 8.79 -3.82
CA ILE A 125 -4.37 9.16 -3.86
C ILE A 125 -5.23 7.90 -3.86
N TRP A 126 -4.91 6.93 -4.72
CA TRP A 126 -5.59 5.64 -4.78
C TRP A 126 -5.55 4.92 -3.43
N TRP A 127 -4.37 4.81 -2.86
CA TRP A 127 -4.15 4.14 -1.58
C TRP A 127 -4.94 4.81 -0.44
N ALA A 128 -4.84 6.14 -0.32
CA ALA A 128 -5.55 6.88 0.71
C ALA A 128 -7.08 6.81 0.54
N ALA A 129 -7.59 6.78 -0.69
CA ALA A 129 -9.03 6.68 -0.94
C ALA A 129 -9.59 5.34 -0.47
N HIS A 130 -8.93 4.22 -0.79
CA HIS A 130 -9.33 2.89 -0.33
C HIS A 130 -9.21 2.76 1.19
N HIS A 131 -8.14 3.28 1.78
CA HIS A 131 -7.93 3.21 3.22
C HIS A 131 -8.96 4.05 4.00
N ARG A 132 -9.30 5.26 3.54
CA ARG A 132 -10.35 6.07 4.16
C ARG A 132 -11.74 5.43 3.97
N HIS A 133 -11.96 4.71 2.85
CA HIS A 133 -13.18 3.94 2.66
C HIS A 133 -13.27 2.80 3.69
N HIS A 134 -12.19 2.05 3.88
CA HIS A 134 -12.12 1.00 4.89
C HIS A 134 -12.47 1.51 6.30
N HIS A 135 -11.87 2.60 6.77
CA HIS A 135 -12.18 3.14 8.11
C HIS A 135 -13.64 3.53 8.32
N VAL A 136 -14.34 3.97 7.28
CA VAL A 136 -15.78 4.30 7.38
C VAL A 136 -16.65 3.03 7.42
N HIS A 137 -16.22 1.97 6.74
CA HIS A 137 -17.00 0.75 6.53
C HIS A 137 -16.39 -0.49 7.18
N SER A 138 -15.36 -0.34 8.03
CA SER A 138 -14.58 -1.45 8.58
C SER A 138 -15.46 -2.60 9.07
N ASP A 139 -15.23 -3.77 8.49
CA ASP A 139 -15.96 -5.04 8.70
C ASP A 139 -17.48 -5.01 8.45
N LYS A 140 -17.99 -3.94 7.83
CA LYS A 140 -19.37 -3.86 7.34
C LYS A 140 -19.49 -4.39 5.91
N PRO A 141 -20.72 -4.61 5.38
CA PRO A 141 -20.92 -5.16 4.02
C PRO A 141 -20.22 -4.37 2.89
N ASP A 142 -20.04 -3.06 3.07
CA ASP A 142 -19.38 -2.19 2.08
C ASP A 142 -17.85 -2.17 2.22
N ASP A 143 -17.28 -2.85 3.21
CA ASP A 143 -15.83 -2.96 3.34
C ASP A 143 -15.26 -3.92 2.29
N VAL A 144 -14.51 -3.36 1.33
CA VAL A 144 -14.05 -4.10 0.15
C VAL A 144 -13.04 -5.21 0.47
N HIS A 145 -12.39 -5.15 1.63
CA HIS A 145 -11.36 -6.13 2.01
C HIS A 145 -11.52 -6.69 3.43
N SER A 146 -12.73 -6.64 4.00
CA SER A 146 -12.98 -7.28 5.29
C SER A 146 -12.81 -8.80 5.23
N PRO A 147 -11.98 -9.41 6.07
CA PRO A 147 -11.90 -10.87 6.17
C PRO A 147 -13.16 -11.49 6.80
N VAL A 148 -13.90 -10.71 7.58
CA VAL A 148 -15.16 -11.12 8.21
C VAL A 148 -16.26 -11.27 7.15
N GLN A 149 -16.32 -10.37 6.17
CA GLN A 149 -17.33 -10.35 5.11
C GLN A 149 -16.96 -11.27 3.93
N HIS A 150 -15.68 -11.35 3.57
CA HIS A 150 -15.25 -11.91 2.29
C HIS A 150 -14.26 -13.07 2.44
N GLY A 151 -13.79 -13.36 3.63
CA GLY A 151 -12.80 -14.39 3.92
C GLY A 151 -11.36 -13.91 3.76
N PHE A 152 -10.43 -14.72 4.27
CA PHE A 152 -9.01 -14.36 4.39
C PHE A 152 -8.34 -14.05 3.06
N PHE A 153 -8.46 -14.95 2.07
CA PHE A 153 -7.78 -14.80 0.78
C PHE A 153 -8.20 -13.52 0.05
N TRP A 154 -9.50 -13.25 0.03
CA TRP A 154 -10.03 -12.03 -0.58
C TRP A 154 -9.50 -10.79 0.12
N SER A 155 -9.56 -10.74 1.44
CA SER A 155 -9.05 -9.63 2.23
C SER A 155 -7.54 -9.41 2.04
N HIS A 156 -6.77 -10.51 1.99
CA HIS A 156 -5.32 -10.44 1.84
C HIS A 156 -4.90 -9.89 0.48
N MET A 157 -5.44 -10.44 -0.62
CA MET A 157 -5.04 -10.00 -1.96
C MET A 157 -6.15 -10.03 -3.04
N GLY A 158 -7.23 -10.76 -2.87
CA GLY A 158 -8.25 -10.92 -3.91
C GLY A 158 -8.96 -9.61 -4.26
N TRP A 159 -9.19 -8.74 -3.29
CA TRP A 159 -9.98 -7.53 -3.45
C TRP A 159 -9.43 -6.58 -4.52
N PHE A 160 -8.13 -6.28 -4.52
CA PHE A 160 -7.52 -5.38 -5.51
C PHE A 160 -7.24 -6.05 -6.85
N MET A 161 -7.39 -7.37 -6.94
CA MET A 161 -7.29 -8.11 -8.20
C MET A 161 -8.57 -8.02 -9.04
N SER A 162 -9.68 -7.53 -8.47
CA SER A 162 -10.95 -7.42 -9.18
C SER A 162 -11.06 -6.11 -9.95
N HIS A 163 -11.72 -6.15 -11.10
CA HIS A 163 -11.96 -4.97 -11.95
C HIS A 163 -12.65 -3.83 -11.17
N LYS A 164 -13.60 -4.17 -10.30
CA LYS A 164 -14.39 -3.22 -9.52
C LYS A 164 -13.54 -2.33 -8.62
N HIS A 165 -12.43 -2.83 -8.08
CA HIS A 165 -11.62 -2.12 -7.08
C HIS A 165 -10.35 -1.47 -7.65
N PHE A 166 -10.20 -1.45 -8.97
CA PHE A 166 -9.13 -0.67 -9.61
C PHE A 166 -9.37 0.83 -9.51
N ALA A 167 -10.61 1.28 -9.67
CA ALA A 167 -10.97 2.68 -9.47
C ALA A 167 -11.16 2.98 -7.98
N ALA A 168 -10.78 4.19 -7.57
CA ALA A 168 -10.95 4.67 -6.20
C ALA A 168 -12.08 5.71 -6.10
N ASP A 169 -12.77 5.78 -4.97
CA ASP A 169 -13.71 6.86 -4.68
C ASP A 169 -12.97 8.16 -4.36
N LEU A 170 -12.75 8.97 -5.38
CA LEU A 170 -12.01 10.23 -5.27
C LEU A 170 -12.72 11.29 -4.40
N SER A 171 -14.01 11.12 -4.10
CA SER A 171 -14.72 12.03 -3.20
C SER A 171 -14.16 12.04 -1.78
N ARG A 172 -13.48 10.95 -1.38
CA ARG A 172 -12.86 10.78 -0.07
C ARG A 172 -11.49 11.46 0.08
N VAL A 173 -10.90 11.89 -1.03
CA VAL A 173 -9.52 12.41 -1.10
C VAL A 173 -9.42 13.75 -1.83
N LYS A 174 -10.48 14.57 -1.78
CA LYS A 174 -10.52 15.90 -2.42
C LYS A 174 -9.37 16.81 -1.98
N ASP A 175 -8.90 16.62 -0.76
CA ASP A 175 -7.74 17.32 -0.19
C ASP A 175 -6.43 16.96 -0.88
N LEU A 176 -6.30 15.76 -1.45
CA LEU A 176 -5.11 15.29 -2.19
C LEU A 176 -5.18 15.63 -3.68
N LEU A 177 -6.37 15.63 -4.27
CA LEU A 177 -6.59 15.86 -5.70
C LEU A 177 -6.14 17.23 -6.19
N LYS A 178 -6.04 18.22 -5.32
CA LYS A 178 -5.55 19.56 -5.66
C LYS A 178 -4.06 19.63 -5.99
N TYR A 179 -3.30 18.56 -5.71
CA TYR A 179 -1.86 18.51 -5.95
C TYR A 179 -1.56 17.77 -7.27
N PRO A 180 -1.13 18.48 -8.33
CA PRO A 180 -0.86 17.87 -9.63
C PRO A 180 0.25 16.82 -9.58
N GLU A 181 1.26 16.99 -8.71
CA GLU A 181 2.34 16.03 -8.50
C GLU A 181 1.85 14.71 -7.91
N LEU A 182 0.85 14.71 -7.02
CA LEU A 182 0.26 13.47 -6.51
C LEU A 182 -0.58 12.78 -7.59
N ARG A 183 -1.33 13.55 -8.38
CA ARG A 183 -2.07 12.98 -9.53
C ARG A 183 -1.13 12.37 -10.57
N PHE A 184 0.05 12.96 -10.77
CA PHE A 184 1.09 12.39 -11.64
C PHE A 184 1.55 11.03 -11.12
N LEU A 185 1.83 10.90 -9.81
CA LEU A 185 2.25 9.63 -9.20
C LEU A 185 1.17 8.54 -9.29
N ASP A 186 -0.11 8.90 -9.20
CA ASP A 186 -1.22 7.96 -9.38
C ASP A 186 -1.42 7.56 -10.84
N ARG A 187 -1.24 8.50 -11.76
CA ARG A 187 -1.38 8.23 -13.19
C ARG A 187 -0.25 7.34 -13.73
N PHE A 188 0.98 7.57 -13.27
CA PHE A 188 2.18 6.87 -13.72
C PHE A 188 2.78 6.02 -12.59
N ASP A 189 1.93 5.24 -11.93
CA ASP A 189 2.27 4.47 -10.74
C ASP A 189 3.33 3.36 -10.98
N ILE A 190 3.59 3.00 -12.25
CA ILE A 190 4.68 2.09 -12.65
C ILE A 190 6.05 2.79 -12.73
N ALA A 191 6.10 4.12 -12.88
CA ALA A 191 7.35 4.83 -13.17
C ALA A 191 8.38 4.69 -12.04
N ILE A 192 7.97 4.92 -10.80
CA ILE A 192 8.86 4.84 -9.63
C ILE A 192 9.33 3.42 -9.35
N PRO A 193 8.47 2.37 -9.38
CA PRO A 193 8.91 0.98 -9.34
C PRO A 193 9.94 0.62 -10.41
N THR A 194 9.73 1.05 -11.66
CA THR A 194 10.65 0.77 -12.76
C THR A 194 12.01 1.44 -12.52
N LEU A 195 12.02 2.69 -12.09
CA LEU A 195 13.25 3.41 -11.74
C LEU A 195 13.98 2.76 -10.56
N LEU A 196 13.26 2.28 -9.55
CA LEU A 196 13.86 1.54 -8.44
C LEU A 196 14.49 0.24 -8.91
N GLY A 197 13.78 -0.57 -9.70
CA GLY A 197 14.29 -1.83 -10.24
C GLY A 197 15.54 -1.62 -11.10
N ALA A 198 15.51 -0.64 -12.01
CA ALA A 198 16.67 -0.27 -12.82
C ALA A 198 17.84 0.24 -11.96
N GLY A 199 17.58 1.10 -10.96
CA GLY A 199 18.60 1.62 -10.05
C GLY A 199 19.28 0.54 -9.24
N VAL A 200 18.51 -0.41 -8.70
CA VAL A 200 19.04 -1.55 -7.94
C VAL A 200 19.87 -2.48 -8.83
N PHE A 201 19.42 -2.74 -10.07
CA PHE A 201 20.19 -3.50 -11.05
C PHE A 201 21.52 -2.83 -11.37
N LEU A 202 21.48 -1.53 -11.71
CA LEU A 202 22.67 -0.75 -12.04
C LEU A 202 23.66 -0.64 -10.86
N LEU A 203 23.14 -0.53 -9.63
CA LEU A 203 23.98 -0.58 -8.44
C LEU A 203 24.72 -1.91 -8.35
N GLY A 204 24.08 -3.04 -8.63
CA GLY A 204 24.72 -4.35 -8.64
C GLY A 204 25.75 -4.50 -9.76
N VAL A 205 25.51 -3.91 -10.94
CA VAL A 205 26.49 -3.83 -12.02
C VAL A 205 27.70 -3.01 -11.59
N LEU A 206 27.48 -1.83 -11.01
CA LEU A 206 28.56 -0.98 -10.48
C LEU A 206 29.38 -1.70 -9.43
N LEU A 207 28.76 -2.31 -8.42
CA LEU A 207 29.45 -3.03 -7.34
C LEU A 207 30.28 -4.19 -7.87
N LYS A 208 29.81 -4.91 -8.88
CA LYS A 208 30.58 -5.97 -9.54
C LYS A 208 31.88 -5.47 -10.13
N HIS A 209 31.93 -4.24 -10.64
CA HIS A 209 33.11 -3.64 -11.27
C HIS A 209 34.02 -2.95 -10.27
N VAL A 210 33.46 -2.14 -9.33
CA VAL A 210 34.28 -1.33 -8.42
C VAL A 210 34.66 -2.05 -7.13
N ALA A 211 33.93 -3.08 -6.74
CA ALA A 211 34.12 -3.85 -5.51
C ALA A 211 33.80 -5.35 -5.72
N PRO A 212 34.52 -6.05 -6.62
CA PRO A 212 34.22 -7.44 -6.99
C PRO A 212 34.25 -8.41 -5.79
N GLY A 213 35.04 -8.11 -4.75
CA GLY A 213 35.10 -8.89 -3.51
C GLY A 213 33.78 -8.94 -2.73
N LEU A 214 32.81 -8.09 -3.03
CA LEU A 214 31.47 -8.15 -2.43
C LEU A 214 30.62 -9.31 -2.97
N GLY A 215 31.03 -9.99 -4.05
CA GLY A 215 30.36 -11.17 -4.58
C GLY A 215 28.91 -10.94 -4.97
N THR A 216 28.59 -9.81 -5.61
CA THR A 216 27.23 -9.47 -6.07
C THR A 216 27.21 -9.11 -7.55
N SER A 217 26.01 -9.11 -8.14
CA SER A 217 25.80 -8.79 -9.55
C SER A 217 24.50 -8.00 -9.75
N GLY A 218 24.32 -7.37 -10.93
CA GLY A 218 23.11 -6.67 -11.27
C GLY A 218 21.85 -7.55 -11.16
N TRP A 219 21.92 -8.80 -11.63
CA TRP A 219 20.80 -9.73 -11.56
C TRP A 219 20.48 -10.18 -10.13
N GLN A 220 21.50 -10.45 -9.30
CA GLN A 220 21.27 -10.75 -7.88
C GLN A 220 20.59 -9.56 -7.18
N MET A 221 21.11 -8.37 -7.39
CA MET A 221 20.53 -7.14 -6.80
C MET A 221 19.10 -6.92 -7.28
N LEU A 222 18.77 -7.13 -8.55
CA LEU A 222 17.41 -7.01 -9.07
C LEU A 222 16.47 -8.04 -8.43
N VAL A 223 16.87 -9.32 -8.41
CA VAL A 223 16.00 -10.40 -7.89
C VAL A 223 15.80 -10.24 -6.39
N TRP A 224 16.85 -10.11 -5.62
CA TRP A 224 16.78 -9.95 -4.17
C TRP A 224 16.25 -8.57 -3.77
N GLY A 225 16.93 -7.51 -4.22
CA GLY A 225 16.68 -6.15 -3.78
C GLY A 225 15.37 -5.56 -4.32
N PHE A 226 14.89 -5.98 -5.51
CA PHE A 226 13.64 -5.47 -6.03
C PHE A 226 12.50 -6.50 -5.94
N PHE A 227 12.58 -7.66 -6.59
CA PHE A 227 11.45 -8.59 -6.63
C PHE A 227 11.13 -9.18 -5.26
N ILE A 228 12.08 -9.84 -4.60
CA ILE A 228 11.86 -10.50 -3.32
C ILE A 228 11.46 -9.48 -2.25
N SER A 229 12.15 -8.34 -2.16
CA SER A 229 11.81 -7.33 -1.16
C SER A 229 10.45 -6.68 -1.43
N THR A 230 10.00 -6.55 -2.70
CA THR A 230 8.67 -6.03 -3.03
C THR A 230 7.58 -7.02 -2.61
N VAL A 231 7.74 -8.30 -2.93
CA VAL A 231 6.77 -9.33 -2.54
C VAL A 231 6.70 -9.44 -1.01
N ALA A 232 7.83 -9.33 -0.31
CA ALA A 232 7.85 -9.29 1.15
C ALA A 232 7.07 -8.07 1.71
N VAL A 233 7.24 -6.87 1.13
CA VAL A 233 6.46 -5.67 1.50
C VAL A 233 4.97 -5.85 1.22
N TYR A 234 4.61 -6.46 0.09
CA TYR A 234 3.21 -6.77 -0.24
C TYR A 234 2.56 -7.60 0.87
N HIS A 235 3.11 -8.78 1.15
CA HIS A 235 2.52 -9.68 2.13
C HIS A 235 2.59 -9.10 3.55
N GLY A 236 3.67 -8.39 3.91
CA GLY A 236 3.73 -7.64 5.16
C GLY A 236 2.56 -6.67 5.31
N THR A 237 2.31 -5.83 4.31
CA THR A 237 1.20 -4.87 4.32
C THR A 237 -0.16 -5.57 4.32
N TYR A 238 -0.33 -6.61 3.48
CA TYR A 238 -1.63 -7.31 3.33
C TYR A 238 -2.05 -8.06 4.59
N THR A 239 -1.10 -8.43 5.49
CA THR A 239 -1.44 -9.01 6.80
C THR A 239 -2.26 -8.04 7.64
N ILE A 240 -2.10 -6.74 7.44
CA ILE A 240 -2.89 -5.73 8.16
C ILE A 240 -4.34 -5.75 7.70
N ASN A 241 -4.63 -5.95 6.42
CA ASN A 241 -5.99 -6.07 5.94
C ASN A 241 -6.66 -7.39 6.40
N SER A 242 -5.89 -8.48 6.51
CA SER A 242 -6.40 -9.83 6.77
C SER A 242 -6.21 -10.28 8.22
N LEU A 243 -4.97 -10.56 8.63
CA LEU A 243 -4.69 -11.15 9.95
C LEU A 243 -5.03 -10.23 11.10
N SER A 244 -4.88 -8.90 10.94
CA SER A 244 -5.13 -7.95 12.03
C SER A 244 -6.62 -7.80 12.38
N HIS A 245 -7.54 -8.34 11.56
CA HIS A 245 -8.97 -8.45 11.87
C HIS A 245 -9.40 -9.85 12.33
N VAL A 246 -8.47 -10.82 12.32
CA VAL A 246 -8.78 -12.22 12.72
C VAL A 246 -7.97 -12.65 13.93
N PHE A 247 -6.69 -12.21 14.02
CA PHE A 247 -5.72 -12.75 14.96
C PHE A 247 -5.13 -11.66 15.88
N GLY A 248 -5.26 -11.82 17.19
CA GLY A 248 -4.76 -10.87 18.18
C GLY A 248 -5.78 -10.54 19.26
N ARG A 249 -5.56 -9.42 19.98
CA ARG A 249 -6.40 -9.00 21.10
C ARG A 249 -7.12 -7.68 20.77
N GLN A 250 -8.40 -7.62 21.07
CA GLN A 250 -9.14 -6.36 21.11
C GLN A 250 -8.94 -5.70 22.48
N ARG A 251 -8.38 -4.50 22.49
CA ARG A 251 -8.29 -3.67 23.70
C ARG A 251 -9.49 -2.74 23.80
N TYR A 252 -9.90 -2.18 22.68
CA TYR A 252 -10.98 -1.21 22.57
C TYR A 252 -12.14 -1.79 21.78
N LYS A 253 -13.36 -1.40 22.15
CA LYS A 253 -14.57 -1.69 21.38
C LYS A 253 -14.65 -0.70 20.22
N THR A 254 -14.24 -1.10 19.03
CA THR A 254 -14.19 -0.26 17.83
C THR A 254 -15.42 -0.41 16.93
N GLY A 255 -16.25 -1.44 17.18
CA GLY A 255 -17.38 -1.77 16.32
C GLY A 255 -16.99 -2.58 15.08
N ASP A 256 -15.73 -2.99 14.99
CA ASP A 256 -15.14 -3.87 13.99
C ASP A 256 -14.33 -5.01 14.66
N ALA A 257 -13.74 -5.89 13.87
CA ALA A 257 -12.96 -7.02 14.35
C ALA A 257 -11.45 -6.73 14.51
N SER A 258 -11.02 -5.47 14.38
CA SER A 258 -9.61 -5.07 14.47
C SER A 258 -8.94 -5.54 15.77
N ARG A 259 -7.70 -5.97 15.71
CA ARG A 259 -6.95 -6.58 16.81
C ARG A 259 -5.52 -6.06 16.87
N ASN A 260 -5.00 -6.00 18.10
CA ASN A 260 -3.57 -5.76 18.35
C ASN A 260 -2.81 -7.08 18.29
N ASN A 261 -1.73 -7.11 17.51
CA ASN A 261 -0.85 -8.26 17.36
C ASN A 261 0.61 -7.81 17.31
N VAL A 262 1.42 -8.24 18.28
CA VAL A 262 2.83 -7.84 18.40
C VAL A 262 3.68 -8.32 17.22
N TRP A 263 3.42 -9.52 16.69
CA TRP A 263 4.20 -10.05 15.57
C TRP A 263 3.95 -9.26 14.30
N LEU A 264 2.69 -8.89 14.06
CA LEU A 264 2.35 -8.01 12.95
C LEU A 264 2.96 -6.61 13.18
N ALA A 265 2.98 -6.10 14.40
CA ALA A 265 3.63 -4.82 14.70
C ALA A 265 5.13 -4.84 14.40
N ILE A 266 5.83 -5.95 14.66
CA ILE A 266 7.26 -6.08 14.34
C ILE A 266 7.48 -6.04 12.83
N ILE A 267 6.80 -6.89 12.07
CA ILE A 267 7.01 -6.98 10.62
C ILE A 267 6.53 -5.76 9.85
N THR A 268 5.53 -5.04 10.37
CA THR A 268 4.96 -3.84 9.73
C THR A 268 5.37 -2.53 10.42
N LEU A 269 6.43 -2.55 11.23
CA LEU A 269 6.99 -1.38 11.91
C LEU A 269 6.00 -0.62 12.82
N GLY A 270 4.96 -1.31 13.33
CA GLY A 270 3.99 -0.75 14.27
C GLY A 270 2.52 -0.88 13.89
N GLU A 271 2.18 -1.22 12.63
CA GLU A 271 0.78 -1.28 12.18
C GLU A 271 -0.02 -2.43 12.82
N GLY A 272 0.66 -3.43 13.41
CA GLY A 272 0.00 -4.51 14.16
C GLY A 272 -0.71 -4.05 15.44
N TRP A 273 -0.54 -2.81 15.89
CA TRP A 273 -1.38 -2.18 16.93
C TRP A 273 -2.70 -1.68 16.35
N HIS A 274 -3.34 -2.52 15.59
CA HIS A 274 -4.43 -2.16 14.68
C HIS A 274 -5.75 -1.84 15.37
N ASN A 275 -6.06 -2.49 16.49
CA ASN A 275 -7.23 -2.14 17.29
C ASN A 275 -7.05 -0.76 17.99
N ASN A 276 -5.84 -0.42 18.44
CA ASN A 276 -5.56 0.91 18.94
C ASN A 276 -5.78 1.95 17.83
N HIS A 277 -5.28 1.66 16.62
CA HIS A 277 -5.42 2.52 15.47
C HIS A 277 -6.89 2.73 15.07
N HIS A 278 -7.70 1.67 14.97
CA HIS A 278 -9.13 1.77 14.69
C HIS A 278 -9.91 2.49 15.78
N HIS A 279 -9.45 2.41 17.03
CA HIS A 279 -10.04 3.19 18.13
C HIS A 279 -9.76 4.70 18.01
N TYR A 280 -8.54 5.10 17.58
CA TYR A 280 -8.19 6.50 17.43
C TYR A 280 -7.21 6.73 16.25
N PRO A 281 -7.71 6.74 15.01
CA PRO A 281 -6.89 6.83 13.80
C PRO A 281 -6.21 8.20 13.61
N ALA A 282 -6.62 9.22 14.36
CA ALA A 282 -6.03 10.55 14.28
C ALA A 282 -4.64 10.67 14.91
N SER A 283 -4.19 9.68 15.71
CA SER A 283 -2.87 9.70 16.33
C SER A 283 -1.76 9.31 15.37
N VAL A 284 -0.61 9.97 15.48
CA VAL A 284 0.62 9.57 14.79
C VAL A 284 1.23 8.30 15.37
N ARG A 285 0.88 7.93 16.61
CA ARG A 285 1.36 6.76 17.31
C ARG A 285 0.26 5.71 17.40
N GLN A 286 0.56 4.48 16.98
CA GLN A 286 -0.38 3.35 17.06
C GLN A 286 -0.12 2.45 18.29
N GLY A 287 1.12 2.30 18.72
CA GLY A 287 1.45 1.72 20.02
C GLY A 287 1.18 2.73 21.14
N PHE A 288 0.01 2.67 21.78
CA PHE A 288 -0.43 3.70 22.76
C PHE A 288 0.35 3.69 24.07
N TYR A 289 1.01 2.56 24.39
CA TYR A 289 1.81 2.38 25.59
C TYR A 289 3.29 2.24 25.27
N TRP A 290 4.17 2.48 26.24
CA TRP A 290 5.62 2.48 26.03
C TRP A 290 6.17 1.11 25.59
N TRP A 291 5.52 0.01 26.01
CA TRP A 291 5.89 -1.38 25.63
C TRP A 291 5.35 -1.81 24.27
N GLU A 292 4.50 -1.02 23.66
CA GLU A 292 3.97 -1.24 22.33
C GLU A 292 4.91 -0.61 21.31
N PHE A 293 5.85 -1.40 20.82
CA PHE A 293 6.85 -0.94 19.86
C PHE A 293 6.20 -0.43 18.58
N ASP A 294 6.45 0.83 18.26
CA ASP A 294 5.97 1.50 17.06
C ASP A 294 7.16 2.18 16.38
N ILE A 295 7.90 1.39 15.58
CA ILE A 295 9.13 1.84 14.90
C ILE A 295 8.81 3.02 13.98
N THR A 296 7.69 2.96 13.26
CA THR A 296 7.24 4.06 12.40
C THR A 296 7.09 5.36 13.19
N PHE A 297 6.48 5.32 14.38
CA PHE A 297 6.38 6.50 15.23
C PHE A 297 7.75 7.05 15.64
N TYR A 298 8.69 6.20 16.01
CA TYR A 298 10.03 6.67 16.42
C TYR A 298 10.78 7.30 15.25
N LEU A 299 10.67 6.76 14.04
CA LEU A 299 11.25 7.36 12.84
C LEU A 299 10.58 8.69 12.49
N LEU A 300 9.25 8.80 12.58
CA LEU A 300 8.54 10.06 12.39
C LEU A 300 8.93 11.10 13.47
N LYS A 301 9.12 10.68 14.70
CA LYS A 301 9.62 11.57 15.77
C LYS A 301 11.03 12.09 15.47
N LEU A 302 11.92 11.24 14.97
CA LEU A 302 13.24 11.65 14.51
C LEU A 302 13.15 12.66 13.36
N MET A 303 12.29 12.41 12.36
CA MET A 303 12.05 13.35 11.25
C MET A 303 11.51 14.70 11.75
N SER A 304 10.67 14.68 12.78
CA SER A 304 10.17 15.90 13.40
C SER A 304 11.28 16.68 14.13
N PHE A 305 12.15 15.97 14.81
CA PHE A 305 13.32 16.58 15.44
C PHE A 305 14.25 17.25 14.42
N CYS A 306 14.38 16.65 13.23
CA CYS A 306 15.12 17.23 12.10
C CYS A 306 14.37 18.34 11.33
N GLY A 307 13.16 18.74 11.77
CA GLY A 307 12.36 19.78 11.14
C GLY A 307 11.71 19.39 9.79
N LEU A 308 11.75 18.11 9.39
CA LEU A 308 11.17 17.62 8.13
C LEU A 308 9.65 17.50 8.19
N ILE A 309 9.11 17.27 9.39
CA ILE A 309 7.68 17.17 9.68
C ILE A 309 7.36 17.87 11.00
N TRP A 310 6.11 18.28 11.19
CA TRP A 310 5.65 18.96 12.42
C TRP A 310 4.20 18.63 12.74
N ASP A 311 3.68 19.13 13.87
CA ASP A 311 2.31 18.91 14.35
C ASP A 311 1.96 17.40 14.46
N LEU A 312 2.84 16.62 15.09
CA LEU A 312 2.58 15.22 15.36
C LEU A 312 1.44 15.08 16.37
N LYS A 313 0.29 14.56 15.94
CA LYS A 313 -0.90 14.40 16.79
C LYS A 313 -0.71 13.30 17.82
N PRO A 314 -0.75 13.59 19.14
CA PRO A 314 -0.58 12.60 20.19
C PRO A 314 -1.85 11.75 20.38
N VAL A 315 -1.74 10.70 21.18
CA VAL A 315 -2.89 9.99 21.76
C VAL A 315 -3.34 10.76 23.02
N PRO A 316 -4.58 11.29 23.07
CA PRO A 316 -5.09 11.91 24.30
C PRO A 316 -5.18 10.89 25.44
N ALA A 317 -4.91 11.33 26.68
CA ALA A 317 -4.96 10.46 27.85
C ALA A 317 -6.34 9.79 28.01
N ALA A 318 -7.42 10.54 27.86
CA ALA A 318 -8.79 10.02 27.95
C ALA A 318 -9.08 8.91 26.92
N VAL A 319 -8.50 8.99 25.70
CA VAL A 319 -8.63 7.94 24.68
C VAL A 319 -7.90 6.67 25.11
N ARG A 320 -6.68 6.83 25.61
CA ARG A 320 -5.87 5.72 26.09
C ARG A 320 -6.49 5.01 27.29
N GLU A 321 -7.07 5.77 28.22
CA GLU A 321 -7.68 5.27 29.45
C GLU A 321 -9.08 4.67 29.24
N GLY A 322 -9.75 5.00 28.15
CA GLY A 322 -11.04 4.42 27.76
C GLY A 322 -11.05 2.89 27.62
N ALA A 323 -9.87 2.27 27.56
CA ALA A 323 -9.70 0.81 27.61
C ALA A 323 -10.19 0.18 28.94
N GLY A 324 -10.25 0.95 30.02
CA GLY A 324 -10.64 0.45 31.37
C GLY A 324 -12.15 0.36 31.61
N LYS A 325 -12.99 0.98 30.81
CA LYS A 325 -14.45 0.87 30.93
C LYS A 325 -14.97 -0.36 30.22
N ARG A 326 -14.77 -1.52 30.81
CA ARG A 326 -15.57 -2.72 30.49
C ARG A 326 -17.01 -2.44 30.96
N LEU A 327 -17.91 -2.29 30.01
CA LEU A 327 -19.33 -2.35 30.29
C LEU A 327 -19.75 -3.80 30.51
#